data_dbc1ee537d9ef1492f6751824c5c2868
#
_entry.id   dbc1ee537d9ef1492f6751824c5c2868
#
_cell.length_a   1.000
_cell.length_b   1.000
_cell.length_c   1.000
_cell.angle_alpha   90.00
_cell.angle_beta   90.00
_cell.angle_gamma   90.00
#
_symmetry.space_group_name_H-M   'P 1'
#
loop_
_entity.id
_entity.type
_entity.pdbx_description
1 polymer ?
#
loop_
_entity_poly.entity_id
_entity_poly.type
_entity_poly.pdbx_seq_one_letter_code
_entity_poly.pdbx_strand_id
1 'polypeptide(L)'
;MPDYKKVTLSNPLLSQSQTKFRLGLVRQRTRTYPLDSMDFIMMDLERPEGHHRHASQCAGDLTGRLLEFLSYAEGVDGQHDERLPELFERILRQRRPSGLFGRIIADPMIAHECFSACARFFPGFIYYYELTNDGRALDAAL
;
A
#
# COMPACT_ATOMS: atom_id res chain seq x y z
N MET A 1 -3.97 -1.02 -26.43
CA MET A 1 -3.27 -1.29 -25.15
C MET A 1 -2.33 -2.47 -25.39
N PRO A 2 -1.08 -2.43 -24.95
CA PRO A 2 -0.22 -3.59 -25.04
C PRO A 2 -0.79 -4.70 -24.16
N ASP A 3 -0.86 -5.90 -24.72
CA ASP A 3 -1.31 -7.10 -24.03
C ASP A 3 -0.21 -7.52 -23.05
N TYR A 4 -0.28 -7.00 -21.82
CA TYR A 4 0.61 -7.42 -20.75
C TYR A 4 0.24 -8.86 -20.38
N LYS A 5 0.99 -9.81 -20.90
CA LYS A 5 0.89 -11.20 -20.47
C LYS A 5 1.03 -11.22 -18.94
N LYS A 6 -0.02 -11.70 -18.28
CA LYS A 6 -0.03 -11.96 -16.84
C LYS A 6 1.24 -12.73 -16.50
N VAL A 7 2.21 -12.06 -15.84
CA VAL A 7 3.43 -12.72 -15.39
C VAL A 7 3.02 -13.63 -14.25
N THR A 8 2.82 -14.89 -14.57
CA THR A 8 2.67 -15.91 -13.54
C THR A 8 4.05 -16.06 -12.89
N LEU A 9 4.21 -15.51 -11.69
CA LEU A 9 5.40 -15.71 -10.88
C LEU A 9 5.46 -17.17 -10.45
N SER A 10 5.90 -18.03 -11.35
CA SER A 10 6.37 -19.34 -10.96
C SER A 10 7.77 -19.17 -10.38
N ASN A 11 7.87 -18.99 -9.06
CA ASN A 11 9.16 -19.10 -8.40
C ASN A 11 9.58 -20.57 -8.40
N PRO A 12 10.58 -20.96 -9.19
CA PRO A 12 11.00 -22.38 -9.25
C PRO A 12 11.55 -22.90 -7.91
N LEU A 13 11.86 -21.99 -6.97
CA LEU A 13 12.41 -22.33 -5.64
C LEU A 13 11.34 -22.52 -4.56
N LEU A 14 10.08 -22.13 -4.83
CA LEU A 14 9.01 -22.25 -3.85
C LEU A 14 7.81 -22.93 -4.49
N SER A 15 7.34 -24.02 -3.87
CA SER A 15 6.07 -24.61 -4.26
C SER A 15 4.91 -23.62 -3.98
N GLN A 16 3.82 -23.78 -4.73
CA GLN A 16 2.62 -22.95 -4.53
C GLN A 16 2.09 -23.04 -3.09
N SER A 17 2.23 -24.20 -2.45
CA SER A 17 1.88 -24.41 -1.04
C SER A 17 2.77 -23.63 -0.08
N GLN A 18 4.07 -23.53 -0.35
CA GLN A 18 5.00 -22.74 0.48
C GLN A 18 4.73 -21.24 0.35
N THR A 19 4.39 -20.76 -0.85
CA THR A 19 4.00 -19.37 -1.05
C THR A 19 2.73 -19.03 -0.27
N LYS A 20 1.68 -19.86 -0.39
CA LYS A 20 0.44 -19.68 0.38
C LYS A 20 0.67 -19.73 1.89
N PHE A 21 1.50 -20.65 2.37
CA PHE A 21 1.85 -20.71 3.78
C PHE A 21 2.52 -19.42 4.28
N ARG A 22 3.50 -18.91 3.54
CA ARG A 22 4.19 -17.65 3.90
C ARG A 22 3.24 -16.46 3.86
N LEU A 23 2.37 -16.36 2.86
CA LEU A 23 1.34 -15.32 2.82
C LEU A 23 0.42 -15.41 4.04
N GLY A 24 0.03 -16.63 4.45
CA GLY A 24 -0.77 -16.86 5.65
C GLY A 24 -0.11 -16.32 6.92
N LEU A 25 1.20 -16.55 7.10
CA LEU A 25 1.96 -16.02 8.24
C LEU A 25 1.99 -14.49 8.25
N VAL A 26 2.23 -13.86 7.09
CA VAL A 26 2.24 -12.40 6.99
C VAL A 26 0.83 -11.84 7.22
N ARG A 27 -0.23 -12.46 6.68
CA ARG A 27 -1.62 -12.07 6.98
C ARG A 27 -1.92 -12.12 8.47
N GLN A 28 -1.51 -13.20 9.14
CA GLN A 28 -1.67 -13.31 10.59
C GLN A 28 -0.96 -12.16 11.31
N ARG A 29 0.26 -11.81 10.90
CA ARG A 29 1.00 -10.68 11.48
C ARG A 29 0.28 -9.35 11.26
N THR A 30 -0.32 -9.12 10.09
CA THR A 30 -1.07 -7.87 9.82
C THR A 30 -2.41 -7.79 10.56
N ARG A 31 -2.86 -8.88 11.19
CA ARG A 31 -4.08 -8.95 12.02
C ARG A 31 -3.78 -8.91 13.52
N THR A 32 -2.56 -8.57 13.90
CA THR A 32 -2.16 -8.40 15.29
C THR A 32 -1.73 -6.97 15.56
N TYR A 33 -2.02 -6.49 16.79
CA TYR A 33 -1.63 -5.14 17.18
C TYR A 33 -0.11 -4.88 16.95
N PRO A 34 0.23 -3.70 16.44
CA PRO A 34 -0.62 -2.57 16.08
C PRO A 34 -1.12 -2.58 14.63
N LEU A 35 -0.79 -3.59 13.82
CA LEU A 35 -1.07 -3.64 12.38
C LEU A 35 -2.53 -3.97 12.03
N ASP A 36 -3.31 -4.41 13.02
CA ASP A 36 -4.76 -4.60 12.90
C ASP A 36 -5.55 -3.30 13.02
N SER A 37 -4.93 -2.25 13.58
CA SER A 37 -5.56 -0.94 13.75
C SER A 37 -5.40 -0.08 12.52
N MET A 38 -6.50 0.20 11.84
CA MET A 38 -6.51 1.10 10.67
C MET A 38 -6.06 2.52 11.04
N ASP A 39 -6.41 3.01 12.22
CA ASP A 39 -5.98 4.33 12.70
C ASP A 39 -4.48 4.39 12.93
N PHE A 40 -3.87 3.30 13.42
CA PHE A 40 -2.42 3.21 13.54
C PHE A 40 -1.76 3.21 12.14
N ILE A 41 -2.33 2.49 11.18
CA ILE A 41 -1.83 2.42 9.81
C ILE A 41 -1.89 3.79 9.11
N MET A 42 -2.98 4.53 9.30
CA MET A 42 -3.21 5.80 8.62
C MET A 42 -2.63 7.02 9.36
N MET A 43 -2.10 6.84 10.56
CA MET A 43 -1.68 7.94 11.45
C MET A 43 -0.73 8.92 10.78
N ASP A 44 0.25 8.44 10.03
CA ASP A 44 1.28 9.31 9.42
C ASP A 44 0.74 10.16 8.28
N LEU A 45 -0.37 9.74 7.65
CA LEU A 45 -1.01 10.46 6.56
C LEU A 45 -2.11 11.41 7.05
N GLU A 46 -2.93 10.96 8.00
CA GLU A 46 -4.11 11.69 8.46
C GLU A 46 -3.80 12.68 9.58
N ARG A 47 -2.67 12.52 10.27
CA ARG A 47 -2.23 13.41 11.36
C ARG A 47 -0.83 13.96 11.11
N PRO A 48 -0.66 14.79 10.07
CA PRO A 48 0.66 15.28 9.65
C PRO A 48 1.34 16.19 10.70
N GLU A 49 0.58 16.76 11.64
CA GLU A 49 1.08 17.66 12.70
C GLU A 49 1.03 16.96 14.06
N GLY A 50 1.91 16.04 14.29
CA GLY A 50 1.88 15.36 15.58
C GLY A 50 2.79 14.16 15.64
N HIS A 51 2.41 13.20 16.44
CA HIS A 51 3.23 12.03 16.72
C HIS A 51 3.48 11.18 15.47
N HIS A 52 4.67 11.32 14.90
CA HIS A 52 5.12 10.44 13.84
C HIS A 52 5.47 9.09 14.44
N ARG A 53 4.92 8.06 13.84
CA ARG A 53 5.24 6.66 14.17
C ARG A 53 6.69 6.32 13.81
N HIS A 54 7.20 6.97 12.77
CA HIS A 54 8.56 6.85 12.26
C HIS A 54 9.21 8.24 12.17
N ALA A 55 10.46 8.28 11.73
CA ALA A 55 11.05 9.51 11.27
C ALA A 55 10.15 10.16 10.21
N SER A 56 10.05 11.49 10.24
CA SER A 56 9.13 12.26 9.40
C SER A 56 9.22 11.92 7.91
N GLN A 57 10.40 11.52 7.45
CA GLN A 57 10.67 11.12 6.06
C GLN A 57 10.02 9.79 5.63
N CYS A 58 9.37 9.08 6.53
CA CYS A 58 8.74 7.78 6.25
C CYS A 58 7.21 7.85 6.28
N ALA A 59 6.61 9.05 6.21
CA ALA A 59 5.16 9.22 6.20
C ALA A 59 4.54 8.41 5.05
N GLY A 60 3.58 7.55 5.38
CA GLY A 60 2.90 6.68 4.41
C GLY A 60 3.64 5.38 4.04
N ASP A 61 4.88 5.15 4.49
CA ASP A 61 5.61 3.93 4.16
C ASP A 61 4.87 2.66 4.59
N LEU A 62 4.41 2.59 5.84
CA LEU A 62 3.67 1.41 6.32
C LEU A 62 2.31 1.28 5.65
N THR A 63 1.63 2.41 5.42
CA THR A 63 0.32 2.45 4.75
C THR A 63 0.42 1.89 3.33
N GLY A 64 1.42 2.35 2.56
CA GLY A 64 1.67 1.87 1.20
C GLY A 64 2.04 0.39 1.15
N ARG A 65 2.90 -0.06 2.07
CA ARG A 65 3.27 -1.49 2.19
C ARG A 65 2.08 -2.38 2.53
N LEU A 66 1.16 -1.90 3.37
CA LEU A 66 -0.02 -2.68 3.69
C LEU A 66 -0.97 -2.77 2.49
N LEU A 67 -1.18 -1.67 1.76
CA LEU A 67 -1.97 -1.67 0.52
C LEU A 67 -1.36 -2.65 -0.50
N GLU A 68 -0.06 -2.55 -0.75
CA GLU A 68 0.67 -3.44 -1.64
C GLU A 68 0.50 -4.91 -1.23
N PHE A 69 0.76 -5.21 0.05
CA PHE A 69 0.70 -6.58 0.55
C PHE A 69 -0.71 -7.16 0.45
N LEU A 70 -1.74 -6.44 0.91
CA LEU A 70 -3.11 -6.96 0.92
C LEU A 70 -3.63 -7.18 -0.50
N SER A 71 -3.38 -6.23 -1.41
CA SER A 71 -3.78 -6.35 -2.81
C SER A 71 -3.09 -7.52 -3.51
N TYR A 72 -1.76 -7.62 -3.35
CA TYR A 72 -0.99 -8.73 -3.91
C TYR A 72 -1.42 -10.08 -3.34
N ALA A 73 -1.55 -10.20 -2.03
CA ALA A 73 -1.88 -11.44 -1.37
C ALA A 73 -3.27 -11.95 -1.77
N GLU A 74 -4.27 -11.06 -1.85
CA GLU A 74 -5.62 -11.41 -2.32
C GLU A 74 -5.61 -11.86 -3.78
N GLY A 75 -4.84 -11.20 -4.64
CA GLY A 75 -4.65 -11.61 -6.03
C GLY A 75 -3.99 -12.99 -6.19
N VAL A 76 -3.13 -13.40 -5.25
CA VAL A 76 -2.41 -14.69 -5.29
C VAL A 76 -3.21 -15.84 -4.70
N ASP A 77 -3.85 -15.62 -3.54
CA ASP A 77 -4.50 -16.70 -2.78
C ASP A 77 -6.03 -16.65 -2.82
N GLY A 78 -6.62 -15.56 -3.34
CA GLY A 78 -8.06 -15.34 -3.42
C GLY A 78 -8.73 -15.07 -2.06
N GLN A 79 -7.96 -14.90 -0.98
CA GLN A 79 -8.51 -14.60 0.33
C GLN A 79 -8.77 -13.12 0.50
N HIS A 80 -10.04 -12.74 0.54
CA HIS A 80 -10.46 -11.37 0.76
C HIS A 80 -10.05 -10.84 2.14
N ASP A 81 -9.52 -9.60 2.17
CA ASP A 81 -9.28 -8.87 3.42
C ASP A 81 -10.21 -7.65 3.50
N GLU A 82 -11.14 -7.67 4.43
CA GLU A 82 -12.18 -6.65 4.60
C GLU A 82 -11.63 -5.23 4.80
N ARG A 83 -10.38 -5.10 5.24
CA ARG A 83 -9.72 -3.81 5.45
C ARG A 83 -9.25 -3.17 4.14
N LEU A 84 -9.06 -3.97 3.08
CA LEU A 84 -8.46 -3.50 1.85
C LEU A 84 -9.24 -2.36 1.17
N PRO A 85 -10.58 -2.45 1.01
CA PRO A 85 -11.35 -1.34 0.45
C PRO A 85 -11.31 -0.07 1.32
N GLU A 86 -11.42 -0.21 2.64
CA GLU A 86 -11.34 0.93 3.55
C GLU A 86 -9.98 1.61 3.48
N LEU A 87 -8.89 0.82 3.50
CA LEU A 87 -7.52 1.33 3.39
C LEU A 87 -7.35 2.14 2.09
N PHE A 88 -7.78 1.60 0.96
CA PHE A 88 -7.71 2.27 -0.33
C PHE A 88 -8.45 3.61 -0.33
N GLU A 89 -9.70 3.64 0.14
CA GLU A 89 -10.51 4.85 0.20
C GLU A 89 -9.89 5.89 1.15
N ARG A 90 -9.35 5.48 2.29
CA ARG A 90 -8.67 6.39 3.22
C ARG A 90 -7.41 6.99 2.60
N ILE A 91 -6.62 6.20 1.88
CA ILE A 91 -5.43 6.70 1.17
C ILE A 91 -5.85 7.71 0.10
N LEU A 92 -6.84 7.39 -0.74
CA LEU A 92 -7.29 8.30 -1.81
C LEU A 92 -7.73 9.67 -1.28
N ARG A 93 -8.38 9.72 -0.12
CA ARG A 93 -8.77 10.98 0.52
C ARG A 93 -7.57 11.86 0.91
N GLN A 94 -6.37 11.29 1.00
CA GLN A 94 -5.14 12.05 1.31
C GLN A 94 -4.42 12.53 0.05
N ARG A 95 -4.94 12.24 -1.14
CA ARG A 95 -4.39 12.74 -2.40
C ARG A 95 -4.59 14.25 -2.48
N ARG A 96 -3.53 14.95 -2.79
CA ARG A 96 -3.53 16.42 -2.93
C ARG A 96 -3.97 16.86 -4.32
N PRO A 97 -4.32 18.15 -4.51
CA PRO A 97 -4.58 18.71 -5.84
C PRO A 97 -3.41 18.53 -6.82
N SER A 98 -2.17 18.42 -6.31
CA SER A 98 -0.99 18.15 -7.13
C SER A 98 -0.88 16.68 -7.60
N GLY A 99 -1.76 15.80 -7.14
CA GLY A 99 -1.70 14.35 -7.37
C GLY A 99 -0.81 13.60 -6.38
N LEU A 100 0.01 14.29 -5.60
CA LEU A 100 0.95 13.68 -4.65
C LEU A 100 0.26 13.29 -3.33
N PHE A 101 0.90 12.36 -2.64
CA PHE A 101 0.55 11.93 -1.28
C PHE A 101 1.63 12.39 -0.28
N GLY A 102 1.30 12.33 1.00
CA GLY A 102 2.25 12.62 2.07
C GLY A 102 2.29 14.10 2.47
N ARG A 103 3.27 14.48 3.26
CA ARG A 103 3.37 15.80 3.90
C ARG A 103 3.97 16.86 2.96
N ILE A 104 3.47 18.11 3.04
CA ILE A 104 4.19 19.24 2.43
C ILE A 104 5.26 19.70 3.39
N ILE A 105 6.50 19.65 2.97
CA ILE A 105 7.62 20.23 3.70
C ILE A 105 8.17 21.37 2.88
N ALA A 106 8.26 22.52 3.53
CA ALA A 106 8.78 23.73 2.89
C ALA A 106 10.29 23.66 2.58
N ASP A 107 11.00 22.72 3.23
CA ASP A 107 12.44 22.54 3.04
C ASP A 107 12.70 21.59 1.86
N PRO A 108 13.33 22.07 0.76
CA PRO A 108 13.65 21.23 -0.40
C PRO A 108 14.62 20.09 -0.08
N MET A 109 15.38 20.15 0.99
CA MET A 109 16.23 19.06 1.45
C MET A 109 15.44 17.90 2.08
N ILE A 110 14.21 18.16 2.50
CA ILE A 110 13.31 17.19 3.16
C ILE A 110 12.12 16.80 2.27
N ALA A 111 12.07 17.25 1.02
CA ALA A 111 11.05 16.87 0.04
C ALA A 111 10.95 15.36 -0.22
N HIS A 112 11.86 14.58 0.37
CA HIS A 112 11.83 13.13 0.39
C HIS A 112 10.55 12.52 0.93
N GLU A 113 9.82 13.21 1.81
CA GLU A 113 8.62 12.64 2.45
C GLU A 113 7.51 12.38 1.45
N CYS A 114 7.22 13.35 0.59
CA CYS A 114 6.23 13.14 -0.48
C CYS A 114 6.71 12.07 -1.47
N PHE A 115 8.00 12.09 -1.82
CA PHE A 115 8.55 11.13 -2.76
C PHE A 115 8.53 9.71 -2.19
N SER A 116 8.92 9.54 -0.93
CA SER A 116 8.91 8.24 -0.26
C SER A 116 7.48 7.68 -0.15
N ALA A 117 6.49 8.51 0.23
CA ALA A 117 5.10 8.10 0.27
C ALA A 117 4.59 7.68 -1.11
N CYS A 118 4.78 8.50 -2.14
CA CYS A 118 4.34 8.19 -3.50
C CYS A 118 5.00 6.91 -4.02
N ALA A 119 6.31 6.72 -3.79
CA ALA A 119 7.03 5.51 -4.20
C ALA A 119 6.48 4.23 -3.54
N ARG A 120 5.92 4.33 -2.32
CA ARG A 120 5.31 3.19 -1.62
C ARG A 120 3.87 2.93 -2.02
N PHE A 121 3.13 3.97 -2.38
CA PHE A 121 1.76 3.80 -2.86
C PHE A 121 1.70 3.27 -4.28
N PHE A 122 2.65 3.61 -5.13
CA PHE A 122 2.67 3.21 -6.53
C PHE A 122 2.44 1.69 -6.74
N PRO A 123 3.26 0.78 -6.19
CA PRO A 123 3.01 -0.66 -6.36
C PRO A 123 1.68 -1.10 -5.74
N GLY A 124 1.29 -0.52 -4.61
CA GLY A 124 0.01 -0.82 -3.98
C GLY A 124 -1.18 -0.49 -4.87
N PHE A 125 -1.17 0.67 -5.53
CA PHE A 125 -2.22 1.07 -6.47
C PHE A 125 -2.25 0.19 -7.71
N ILE A 126 -1.10 -0.22 -8.25
CA ILE A 126 -1.06 -1.12 -9.40
C ILE A 126 -1.67 -2.48 -9.04
N TYR A 127 -1.27 -3.09 -7.92
CA TYR A 127 -1.85 -4.36 -7.49
C TYR A 127 -3.34 -4.25 -7.15
N TYR A 128 -3.76 -3.13 -6.56
CA TYR A 128 -5.17 -2.89 -6.29
C TYR A 128 -5.97 -2.77 -7.59
N TYR A 129 -5.46 -2.06 -8.59
CA TYR A 129 -6.07 -1.98 -9.91
C TYR A 129 -6.17 -3.35 -10.58
N GLU A 130 -5.09 -4.13 -10.57
CA GLU A 130 -5.07 -5.49 -11.13
C GLU A 130 -6.09 -6.41 -10.47
N LEU A 131 -6.30 -6.25 -9.16
CA LEU A 131 -7.25 -7.02 -8.38
C LEU A 131 -8.71 -6.62 -8.65
N THR A 132 -8.99 -5.31 -8.67
CA THR A 132 -10.36 -4.76 -8.62
C THR A 132 -10.86 -4.17 -9.93
N ASN A 133 -9.94 -3.84 -10.84
CA ASN A 133 -10.18 -3.03 -12.04
C ASN A 133 -10.71 -1.62 -11.73
N ASP A 134 -10.45 -1.08 -10.53
CA ASP A 134 -10.83 0.28 -10.15
C ASP A 134 -9.89 1.30 -10.79
N GLY A 135 -10.38 2.02 -11.81
CA GLY A 135 -9.59 3.02 -12.54
C GLY A 135 -9.03 4.15 -11.69
N ARG A 136 -9.62 4.42 -10.51
CA ARG A 136 -9.10 5.44 -9.58
C ARG A 136 -7.73 5.06 -9.02
N ALA A 137 -7.45 3.76 -8.88
CA ALA A 137 -6.13 3.29 -8.45
C ALA A 137 -5.07 3.56 -9.52
N LEU A 138 -5.39 3.33 -10.78
CA LEU A 138 -4.48 3.63 -11.89
C LEU A 138 -4.24 5.14 -12.01
N ASP A 139 -5.29 5.96 -11.90
CA ASP A 139 -5.17 7.42 -11.89
C ASP A 139 -4.33 7.95 -10.72
N ALA A 140 -4.40 7.28 -9.58
CA ALA A 140 -3.62 7.65 -8.40
C ALA A 140 -2.13 7.22 -8.50
N ALA A 141 -1.82 6.24 -9.36
CA ALA A 141 -0.46 5.79 -9.62
C ALA A 141 0.28 6.67 -10.65
N LEU A 142 -0.44 7.41 -11.49
CA LEU A 142 0.10 8.28 -12.54
C LEU A 142 0.26 9.72 -12.07
#